data_145653a20f26699a665032cd9ee93089
#
_entry.id   145653a20f26699a665032cd9ee93089
#
_cell.length_a   1.000
_cell.length_b   1.000
_cell.length_c   1.000
_cell.angle_alpha   90.00
_cell.angle_beta   90.00
_cell.angle_gamma   90.00
#
_symmetry.space_group_name_H-M   'P 1'
#
loop_
_entity.id
_entity.type
_entity.pdbx_description
1 polymer ?
#
loop_
_entity_poly.entity_id
_entity_poly.type
_entity_poly.pdbx_seq_one_letter_code
_entity_poly.pdbx_strand_id
1 'polypeptide(L)'
;MHREESKMTTVVSEFEGTLLKDPDPFSYFMLVAFEASGIIRFALLLLMWPVIRVLEALGQGDAGLRLIIFVAVSGVRMSEIESVARAVLPKFYMDDVNMDAWKVFSSYGKRVVITKTPRIMVEWFVRDHLLADEVVGSELVVNRFGYATGFIKGEMSVISNQAAQVLSSEDQPIIVGLRRPEPGCCLPPCKETLYPPYTSKARLDRQDLRPLPVIFHDGRLVKRPMPFTALVILLWIPLGIILAFIRIFIGLILPMKVIPYVTPIFGGGMIVKGKPPAPPGSHGNSGVLFVCTHRTLMDPVVLSTALGRKVPAVTYSISRLSEILSPIPTVRLSRNREVDAQQIKRQLEKGDLAVCPEGTTCREPFLLRFSALFAELTDRIVPVAMNYRVGFFHATTARGWKGLDPIFFFMNPRPVYEVTFLNQLPTEATCSAGKSPYDVANYVQRILAATLGFECTNFTRKDKYRILAGNDGTASYASLSDQIKKVVSIFKPFIH
;
A
#
# COMPACT_ATOMS: atom_id res chain seq x y z
N MET A 1 -9.70 -38.65 -19.23
CA MET A 1 -8.87 -39.37 -18.25
C MET A 1 -7.80 -38.45 -17.62
N HIS A 2 -6.85 -37.88 -18.34
CA HIS A 2 -5.82 -36.99 -17.71
C HIS A 2 -6.32 -35.72 -16.97
N ARG A 3 -7.53 -35.24 -17.26
CA ARG A 3 -8.10 -34.05 -16.61
C ARG A 3 -8.78 -34.37 -15.27
N GLU A 4 -9.19 -35.60 -15.07
CA GLU A 4 -9.77 -36.10 -13.82
C GLU A 4 -8.68 -36.55 -12.85
N GLU A 5 -7.60 -37.17 -13.31
CA GLU A 5 -6.47 -37.57 -12.49
C GLU A 5 -5.73 -36.36 -11.88
N SER A 6 -5.63 -35.23 -12.60
CA SER A 6 -5.03 -33.99 -12.09
C SER A 6 -5.85 -33.34 -10.97
N LYS A 7 -7.17 -33.57 -10.93
CA LYS A 7 -8.04 -33.04 -9.86
C LYS A 7 -7.94 -33.83 -8.55
N MET A 8 -7.44 -35.06 -8.58
CA MET A 8 -7.28 -35.93 -7.43
C MET A 8 -5.88 -35.92 -6.79
N THR A 9 -4.93 -35.18 -7.38
CA THR A 9 -3.56 -35.13 -6.89
C THR A 9 -3.33 -33.91 -6.01
N THR A 10 -2.73 -34.12 -4.83
CA THR A 10 -2.33 -33.07 -3.90
C THR A 10 -0.91 -32.63 -4.18
N VAL A 11 -0.68 -31.34 -4.26
CA VAL A 11 0.67 -30.75 -4.32
C VAL A 11 1.01 -30.08 -2.98
N VAL A 12 2.24 -30.31 -2.52
CA VAL A 12 2.79 -29.67 -1.33
C VAL A 12 4.02 -28.89 -1.75
N SER A 13 4.08 -27.63 -1.38
CA SER A 13 5.22 -26.76 -1.70
C SER A 13 5.73 -26.02 -0.49
N GLU A 14 7.04 -25.84 -0.41
CA GLU A 14 7.63 -24.87 0.49
C GLU A 14 7.32 -23.45 -0.03
N PHE A 15 7.08 -22.53 0.90
CA PHE A 15 6.82 -21.13 0.56
C PHE A 15 8.13 -20.41 0.23
N GLU A 16 9.06 -20.38 1.19
CA GLU A 16 10.36 -19.73 1.06
C GLU A 16 11.26 -20.50 0.11
N GLY A 17 11.84 -19.80 -0.87
CA GLY A 17 12.79 -20.38 -1.82
C GLY A 17 12.18 -21.31 -2.89
N THR A 18 10.89 -21.62 -2.84
CA THR A 18 10.20 -22.43 -3.86
C THR A 18 9.09 -21.63 -4.54
N LEU A 19 7.99 -21.33 -3.84
CA LEU A 19 6.95 -20.41 -4.35
C LEU A 19 7.42 -18.96 -4.35
N LEU A 20 8.25 -18.56 -3.39
CA LEU A 20 9.06 -17.36 -3.46
C LEU A 20 10.46 -17.70 -3.99
N LYS A 21 11.06 -16.76 -4.71
CA LYS A 21 12.44 -16.88 -5.22
C LYS A 21 13.45 -16.81 -4.08
N ASP A 22 13.21 -15.91 -3.12
CA ASP A 22 14.09 -15.67 -1.99
C ASP A 22 13.81 -16.68 -0.87
N PRO A 23 14.82 -17.46 -0.43
CA PRO A 23 14.69 -18.36 0.70
C PRO A 23 14.79 -17.67 2.06
N ASP A 24 15.34 -16.42 2.10
CA ASP A 24 15.59 -15.67 3.32
C ASP A 24 14.37 -14.81 3.71
N PRO A 25 13.68 -15.11 4.81
CA PRO A 25 12.53 -14.33 5.24
C PRO A 25 12.91 -13.00 5.94
N PHE A 26 14.20 -12.72 6.17
CA PHE A 26 14.68 -11.58 6.94
C PHE A 26 14.05 -10.25 6.52
N SER A 27 14.01 -9.97 5.21
CA SER A 27 13.46 -8.71 4.68
C SER A 27 11.96 -8.54 4.94
N TYR A 28 11.19 -9.62 5.02
CA TYR A 28 9.77 -9.57 5.36
C TYR A 28 9.55 -9.30 6.86
N PHE A 29 10.41 -9.85 7.72
CA PHE A 29 10.43 -9.49 9.14
C PHE A 29 10.85 -8.04 9.37
N MET A 30 11.78 -7.51 8.57
CA MET A 30 12.13 -6.09 8.57
C MET A 30 10.91 -5.21 8.26
N LEU A 31 10.06 -5.61 7.29
CA LEU A 31 8.80 -4.91 7.00
C LEU A 31 7.87 -4.93 8.21
N VAL A 32 7.66 -6.10 8.84
CA VAL A 32 6.82 -6.21 10.04
C VAL A 32 7.37 -5.35 11.17
N ALA A 33 8.68 -5.39 11.41
CA ALA A 33 9.34 -4.60 12.45
C ALA A 33 9.13 -3.10 12.24
N PHE A 34 9.23 -2.62 11.00
CA PHE A 34 9.02 -1.20 10.67
C PHE A 34 7.54 -0.80 10.75
N GLU A 35 6.66 -1.56 10.13
CA GLU A 35 5.25 -1.19 9.92
C GLU A 35 4.36 -1.44 11.15
N ALA A 36 4.70 -2.43 11.99
CA ALA A 36 3.94 -2.75 13.20
C ALA A 36 4.50 -2.09 14.47
N SER A 37 5.80 -1.76 14.51
CA SER A 37 6.45 -1.30 15.74
C SER A 37 7.32 -0.05 15.56
N GLY A 38 7.66 0.32 14.33
CA GLY A 38 8.45 1.50 14.03
C GLY A 38 9.97 1.27 14.01
N ILE A 39 10.71 2.39 14.00
CA ILE A 39 12.13 2.44 13.65
C ILE A 39 13.08 1.72 14.63
N ILE A 40 12.76 1.70 15.93
CA ILE A 40 13.68 1.10 16.94
C ILE A 40 13.82 -0.39 16.68
N ARG A 41 12.71 -1.09 16.51
CA ARG A 41 12.72 -2.53 16.26
C ARG A 41 13.32 -2.87 14.90
N PHE A 42 13.07 -2.02 13.90
CA PHE A 42 13.72 -2.10 12.61
C PHE A 42 15.25 -1.99 12.71
N ALA A 43 15.75 -1.02 13.49
CA ALA A 43 17.19 -0.84 13.74
C ALA A 43 17.78 -2.01 14.54
N LEU A 44 17.07 -2.48 15.56
CA LEU A 44 17.53 -3.62 16.38
C LEU A 44 17.62 -4.89 15.55
N LEU A 45 16.63 -5.17 14.70
CA LEU A 45 16.67 -6.35 13.84
C LEU A 45 17.81 -6.27 12.82
N LEU A 46 18.06 -5.07 12.26
CA LEU A 46 19.21 -4.86 11.37
C LEU A 46 20.54 -5.06 12.10
N LEU A 47 20.65 -4.60 13.35
CA LEU A 47 21.85 -4.79 14.18
C LEU A 47 22.11 -6.30 14.48
N MET A 48 21.04 -7.07 14.60
CA MET A 48 21.14 -8.53 14.83
C MET A 48 21.47 -9.32 13.55
N TRP A 49 21.39 -8.71 12.38
CA TRP A 49 21.64 -9.40 11.11
C TRP A 49 22.99 -10.13 11.03
N PRO A 50 24.16 -9.56 11.46
CA PRO A 50 25.41 -10.29 11.46
C PRO A 50 25.40 -11.53 12.34
N VAL A 51 24.74 -11.44 13.51
CA VAL A 51 24.61 -12.58 14.45
C VAL A 51 23.78 -13.68 13.80
N ILE A 52 22.67 -13.33 13.13
CA ILE A 52 21.83 -14.27 12.40
C ILE A 52 22.63 -14.98 11.32
N ARG A 53 23.44 -14.26 10.53
CA ARG A 53 24.30 -14.85 9.48
C ARG A 53 25.35 -15.80 10.06
N VAL A 54 25.93 -15.49 11.22
CA VAL A 54 26.86 -16.39 11.94
C VAL A 54 26.14 -17.68 12.38
N LEU A 55 24.94 -17.57 12.97
CA LEU A 55 24.15 -18.74 13.36
C LEU A 55 23.84 -19.64 12.16
N GLU A 56 23.43 -19.05 11.03
CA GLU A 56 23.19 -19.81 9.79
C GLU A 56 24.46 -20.52 9.29
N ALA A 57 25.61 -19.82 9.28
CA ALA A 57 26.90 -20.41 8.89
C ALA A 57 27.34 -21.56 9.79
N LEU A 58 26.95 -21.54 11.07
CA LEU A 58 27.17 -22.61 12.03
C LEU A 58 26.14 -23.75 11.91
N GLY A 59 25.25 -23.73 10.92
CA GLY A 59 24.22 -24.74 10.74
C GLY A 59 23.02 -24.60 11.71
N GLN A 60 22.95 -23.50 12.47
CA GLN A 60 21.89 -23.23 13.43
C GLN A 60 20.83 -22.26 12.83
N GLY A 61 20.39 -22.50 11.60
CA GLY A 61 19.42 -21.64 10.91
C GLY A 61 18.08 -21.50 11.66
N ASP A 62 17.64 -22.54 12.36
CA ASP A 62 16.43 -22.50 13.19
C ASP A 62 16.56 -21.53 14.37
N ALA A 63 17.74 -21.46 15.00
CA ALA A 63 18.02 -20.50 16.07
C ALA A 63 18.06 -19.06 15.50
N GLY A 64 18.65 -18.87 14.32
CA GLY A 64 18.63 -17.61 13.60
C GLY A 64 17.21 -17.14 13.31
N LEU A 65 16.34 -18.00 12.79
CA LEU A 65 14.94 -17.69 12.50
C LEU A 65 14.16 -17.36 13.79
N ARG A 66 14.35 -18.11 14.89
CA ARG A 66 13.73 -17.79 16.18
C ARG A 66 14.16 -16.42 16.71
N LEU A 67 15.43 -16.05 16.54
CA LEU A 67 15.94 -14.72 16.89
C LEU A 67 15.28 -13.62 16.06
N ILE A 68 15.14 -13.82 14.74
CA ILE A 68 14.42 -12.91 13.85
C ILE A 68 12.99 -12.70 14.33
N ILE A 69 12.26 -13.80 14.57
CA ILE A 69 10.86 -13.77 15.04
C ILE A 69 10.79 -13.01 16.36
N PHE A 70 11.64 -13.36 17.33
CA PHE A 70 11.64 -12.73 18.65
C PHE A 70 11.84 -11.21 18.54
N VAL A 71 12.86 -10.77 17.82
CA VAL A 71 13.15 -9.33 17.67
C VAL A 71 12.05 -8.62 16.91
N ALA A 72 11.53 -9.23 15.84
CA ALA A 72 10.53 -8.57 14.99
C ALA A 72 9.17 -8.41 15.65
N VAL A 73 8.68 -9.39 16.44
CA VAL A 73 7.28 -9.41 16.88
C VAL A 73 7.05 -9.44 18.40
N SER A 74 8.10 -9.65 19.22
CA SER A 74 7.93 -9.69 20.68
C SER A 74 7.30 -8.40 21.22
N GLY A 75 6.19 -8.50 21.98
CA GLY A 75 5.46 -7.34 22.52
C GLY A 75 4.65 -6.56 21.48
N VAL A 76 4.47 -7.07 20.26
CA VAL A 76 3.56 -6.48 19.26
C VAL A 76 2.18 -7.10 19.40
N ARG A 77 1.13 -6.32 19.23
CA ARG A 77 -0.24 -6.83 19.22
C ARG A 77 -0.45 -7.73 18.00
N MET A 78 -1.13 -8.86 18.18
CA MET A 78 -1.45 -9.77 17.08
C MET A 78 -2.23 -9.08 15.97
N SER A 79 -3.17 -8.18 16.31
CA SER A 79 -3.93 -7.39 15.34
C SER A 79 -3.07 -6.49 14.48
N GLU A 80 -1.95 -5.96 14.99
CA GLU A 80 -1.02 -5.17 14.19
C GLU A 80 -0.20 -6.04 13.23
N ILE A 81 0.26 -7.23 13.71
CA ILE A 81 0.95 -8.21 12.86
C ILE A 81 0.04 -8.65 11.72
N GLU A 82 -1.21 -9.04 12.04
CA GLU A 82 -2.22 -9.43 11.06
C GLU A 82 -2.53 -8.30 10.07
N SER A 83 -2.66 -7.07 10.56
CA SER A 83 -2.90 -5.90 9.71
C SER A 83 -1.75 -5.65 8.74
N VAL A 84 -0.49 -5.84 9.14
CA VAL A 84 0.68 -5.78 8.25
C VAL A 84 0.67 -6.94 7.26
N ALA A 85 0.40 -8.16 7.73
CA ALA A 85 0.31 -9.36 6.90
C ALA A 85 -0.73 -9.23 5.78
N ARG A 86 -1.87 -8.60 6.06
CA ARG A 86 -2.96 -8.40 5.10
C ARG A 86 -2.70 -7.25 4.14
N ALA A 87 -2.15 -6.12 4.62
CA ALA A 87 -2.11 -4.90 3.83
C ALA A 87 -0.74 -4.58 3.22
N VAL A 88 0.36 -5.08 3.80
CA VAL A 88 1.72 -4.72 3.40
C VAL A 88 2.44 -5.86 2.73
N LEU A 89 2.54 -7.02 3.38
CA LEU A 89 3.33 -8.14 2.89
C LEU A 89 2.91 -8.67 1.52
N PRO A 90 1.60 -8.73 1.14
CA PRO A 90 1.18 -9.33 -0.11
C PRO A 90 1.84 -8.71 -1.35
N LYS A 91 2.06 -7.39 -1.37
CA LYS A 91 2.74 -6.71 -2.47
C LYS A 91 4.17 -7.21 -2.64
N PHE A 92 4.90 -7.31 -1.55
CA PHE A 92 6.31 -7.73 -1.56
C PHE A 92 6.46 -9.24 -1.83
N TYR A 93 5.52 -10.06 -1.36
CA TYR A 93 5.46 -11.46 -1.72
C TYR A 93 5.16 -11.65 -3.22
N MET A 94 4.20 -10.89 -3.76
CA MET A 94 3.83 -10.97 -5.18
C MET A 94 5.01 -10.62 -6.10
N ASP A 95 5.81 -9.61 -5.72
CA ASP A 95 7.00 -9.22 -6.48
C ASP A 95 8.09 -10.32 -6.49
N ASP A 96 8.05 -11.23 -5.50
CA ASP A 96 9.01 -12.31 -5.31
C ASP A 96 8.51 -13.70 -5.75
N VAL A 97 7.27 -13.81 -6.24
CA VAL A 97 6.71 -15.11 -6.68
C VAL A 97 7.56 -15.73 -7.79
N ASN A 98 7.90 -16.99 -7.60
CA ASN A 98 8.49 -17.83 -8.64
C ASN A 98 7.38 -18.32 -9.57
N MET A 99 7.25 -17.69 -10.73
CA MET A 99 6.17 -17.97 -11.67
C MET A 99 6.20 -19.39 -12.21
N ASP A 100 7.38 -20.01 -12.37
CA ASP A 100 7.49 -21.37 -12.88
C ASP A 100 7.03 -22.40 -11.85
N ALA A 101 7.44 -22.23 -10.58
CA ALA A 101 6.94 -23.04 -9.47
C ALA A 101 5.43 -22.85 -9.30
N TRP A 102 4.94 -21.61 -9.35
CA TRP A 102 3.51 -21.33 -9.21
C TRP A 102 2.66 -21.93 -10.33
N LYS A 103 3.11 -21.91 -11.58
CA LYS A 103 2.39 -22.55 -12.71
C LYS A 103 2.21 -24.05 -12.45
N VAL A 104 3.24 -24.71 -11.97
CA VAL A 104 3.15 -26.13 -11.61
C VAL A 104 2.21 -26.31 -10.41
N PHE A 105 2.41 -25.54 -9.33
CA PHE A 105 1.59 -25.57 -8.14
C PHE A 105 0.09 -25.37 -8.44
N SER A 106 -0.24 -24.39 -9.28
CA SER A 106 -1.63 -24.07 -9.66
C SER A 106 -2.31 -25.12 -10.55
N SER A 107 -1.55 -26.06 -11.13
CA SER A 107 -2.09 -27.10 -11.99
C SER A 107 -2.74 -28.26 -11.24
N TYR A 108 -2.50 -28.37 -9.93
CA TYR A 108 -3.02 -29.43 -9.06
C TYR A 108 -4.36 -29.07 -8.43
N GLY A 109 -5.13 -30.10 -8.05
CA GLY A 109 -6.47 -29.95 -7.48
C GLY A 109 -6.42 -29.43 -6.04
N LYS A 110 -5.66 -30.09 -5.16
CA LYS A 110 -5.43 -29.67 -3.79
C LYS A 110 -4.01 -29.14 -3.60
N ARG A 111 -3.90 -27.98 -2.97
CA ARG A 111 -2.67 -27.18 -2.86
C ARG A 111 -2.36 -26.85 -1.44
N VAL A 112 -1.26 -27.40 -0.92
CA VAL A 112 -0.80 -27.22 0.45
C VAL A 112 0.52 -26.46 0.45
N VAL A 113 0.62 -25.44 1.28
CA VAL A 113 1.85 -24.63 1.43
C VAL A 113 2.41 -24.84 2.83
N ILE A 114 3.71 -25.10 2.89
CA ILE A 114 4.47 -25.21 4.13
C ILE A 114 5.38 -24.00 4.24
N THR A 115 5.40 -23.35 5.40
CA THR A 115 6.22 -22.18 5.65
C THR A 115 6.94 -22.25 6.99
N LYS A 116 8.17 -21.77 7.01
CA LYS A 116 8.96 -21.57 8.25
C LYS A 116 8.58 -20.26 8.95
N THR A 117 8.09 -19.29 8.19
CA THR A 117 7.56 -18.02 8.69
C THR A 117 6.26 -18.28 9.49
N PRO A 118 5.99 -17.54 10.57
CA PRO A 118 4.72 -17.67 11.28
C PRO A 118 3.51 -17.56 10.35
N ARG A 119 2.60 -18.55 10.46
CA ARG A 119 1.45 -18.71 9.58
C ARG A 119 0.65 -17.42 9.37
N ILE A 120 0.46 -16.63 10.43
CA ILE A 120 -0.27 -15.35 10.38
C ILE A 120 0.32 -14.35 9.37
N MET A 121 1.63 -14.40 9.10
CA MET A 121 2.28 -13.49 8.15
C MET A 121 2.06 -13.91 6.70
N VAL A 122 1.79 -15.19 6.44
CA VAL A 122 1.81 -15.78 5.09
C VAL A 122 0.40 -16.17 4.61
N GLU A 123 -0.47 -16.59 5.52
CA GLU A 123 -1.76 -17.23 5.20
C GLU A 123 -2.64 -16.37 4.29
N TRP A 124 -2.79 -15.08 4.57
CA TRP A 124 -3.58 -14.16 3.73
C TRP A 124 -3.12 -14.15 2.29
N PHE A 125 -1.82 -14.03 2.06
CA PHE A 125 -1.26 -13.99 0.71
C PHE A 125 -1.45 -15.31 -0.02
N VAL A 126 -1.14 -16.41 0.64
CA VAL A 126 -1.14 -17.75 0.02
C VAL A 126 -2.57 -18.20 -0.30
N ARG A 127 -3.55 -17.91 0.57
CA ARG A 127 -4.96 -18.23 0.30
C ARG A 127 -5.57 -17.33 -0.75
N ASP A 128 -5.42 -16.02 -0.62
CA ASP A 128 -6.15 -15.04 -1.44
C ASP A 128 -5.52 -14.85 -2.82
N HIS A 129 -4.19 -14.99 -2.95
CA HIS A 129 -3.48 -14.71 -4.20
C HIS A 129 -2.92 -15.95 -4.89
N LEU A 130 -2.39 -16.92 -4.15
CA LEU A 130 -1.89 -18.17 -4.71
C LEU A 130 -2.95 -19.27 -4.75
N LEU A 131 -4.12 -19.04 -4.13
CA LEU A 131 -5.26 -19.96 -4.07
C LEU A 131 -4.89 -21.32 -3.44
N ALA A 132 -4.07 -21.34 -2.40
CA ALA A 132 -3.79 -22.54 -1.64
C ALA A 132 -4.98 -22.93 -0.76
N ASP A 133 -5.25 -24.21 -0.67
CA ASP A 133 -6.34 -24.75 0.14
C ASP A 133 -5.95 -24.81 1.61
N GLU A 134 -4.68 -25.16 1.88
CA GLU A 134 -4.16 -25.24 3.23
C GLU A 134 -2.77 -24.64 3.40
N VAL A 135 -2.51 -24.12 4.60
CA VAL A 135 -1.23 -23.51 4.98
C VAL A 135 -0.78 -24.09 6.30
N VAL A 136 0.38 -24.74 6.31
CA VAL A 136 1.02 -25.31 7.48
C VAL A 136 2.23 -24.44 7.84
N GLY A 137 2.26 -23.94 9.07
CA GLY A 137 3.35 -23.07 9.53
C GLY A 137 3.33 -22.92 11.04
N SER A 138 4.39 -22.32 11.60
CA SER A 138 4.48 -22.08 13.02
C SER A 138 3.42 -21.08 13.51
N GLU A 139 2.92 -21.25 14.71
CA GLU A 139 2.03 -20.31 15.39
C GLU A 139 2.78 -19.49 16.43
N LEU A 140 2.52 -18.20 16.49
CA LEU A 140 3.07 -17.33 17.54
C LEU A 140 2.37 -17.59 18.88
N VAL A 141 3.17 -17.62 19.95
CA VAL A 141 2.64 -17.65 21.31
C VAL A 141 2.16 -16.25 21.69
N VAL A 142 0.91 -16.16 22.12
CA VAL A 142 0.25 -14.90 22.48
C VAL A 142 -0.03 -14.89 23.97
N ASN A 143 0.22 -13.76 24.62
CA ASN A 143 -0.12 -13.59 26.02
C ASN A 143 -1.62 -13.27 26.20
N ARG A 144 -2.10 -13.28 27.45
CA ARG A 144 -3.51 -13.00 27.79
C ARG A 144 -4.03 -11.62 27.36
N PHE A 145 -3.14 -10.70 27.00
CA PHE A 145 -3.49 -9.35 26.55
C PHE A 145 -3.46 -9.18 25.03
N GLY A 146 -3.25 -10.26 24.28
CA GLY A 146 -3.22 -10.24 22.81
C GLY A 146 -1.89 -9.77 22.20
N TYR A 147 -0.80 -9.79 22.97
CA TYR A 147 0.53 -9.46 22.47
C TYR A 147 1.32 -10.73 22.16
N ALA A 148 2.02 -10.75 21.03
CA ALA A 148 2.95 -11.80 20.69
C ALA A 148 4.13 -11.80 21.67
N THR A 149 4.52 -12.97 22.16
CA THR A 149 5.67 -13.11 23.06
C THR A 149 7.01 -13.13 22.31
N GLY A 150 6.98 -13.32 20.99
CA GLY A 150 8.16 -13.56 20.16
C GLY A 150 8.58 -15.04 20.08
N PHE A 151 7.88 -15.93 20.80
CA PHE A 151 8.10 -17.37 20.71
C PHE A 151 7.06 -18.02 19.78
N ILE A 152 7.44 -19.17 19.21
CA ILE A 152 6.58 -20.01 18.40
C ILE A 152 6.13 -21.23 19.21
N LYS A 153 4.93 -21.75 18.92
CA LYS A 153 4.44 -23.00 19.51
C LYS A 153 5.15 -24.19 18.87
N GLY A 154 5.77 -24.99 19.68
CA GLY A 154 6.44 -26.22 19.26
C GLY A 154 7.81 -26.02 18.63
N GLU A 155 8.41 -27.11 18.21
CA GLU A 155 9.68 -27.09 17.45
C GLU A 155 9.42 -27.01 15.96
N MET A 156 10.40 -26.54 15.18
CA MET A 156 10.31 -26.50 13.71
C MET A 156 10.10 -27.89 13.10
N SER A 157 10.58 -28.95 13.74
CA SER A 157 10.33 -30.36 13.39
C SER A 157 8.83 -30.73 13.41
N VAL A 158 8.04 -30.06 14.28
CA VAL A 158 6.60 -30.29 14.40
C VAL A 158 5.85 -29.87 13.14
N ILE A 159 6.36 -28.90 12.39
CA ILE A 159 5.74 -28.45 11.13
C ILE A 159 5.69 -29.61 10.12
N SER A 160 6.76 -30.38 9.98
CA SER A 160 6.79 -31.55 9.08
C SER A 160 5.77 -32.61 9.53
N ASN A 161 5.65 -32.86 10.85
CA ASN A 161 4.68 -33.81 11.40
C ASN A 161 3.23 -33.33 11.23
N GLN A 162 2.96 -32.03 11.42
CA GLN A 162 1.64 -31.44 11.15
C GLN A 162 1.29 -31.54 9.67
N ALA A 163 2.24 -31.27 8.78
CA ALA A 163 2.05 -31.44 7.35
C ALA A 163 1.73 -32.91 6.99
N ALA A 164 2.44 -33.85 7.60
CA ALA A 164 2.16 -35.27 7.41
C ALA A 164 0.77 -35.66 7.93
N GLN A 165 0.32 -35.13 9.07
CA GLN A 165 -1.03 -35.38 9.61
C GLN A 165 -2.13 -34.81 8.71
N VAL A 166 -1.97 -33.59 8.20
CA VAL A 166 -2.91 -32.95 7.26
C VAL A 166 -3.05 -33.78 5.99
N LEU A 167 -1.95 -34.38 5.53
CA LEU A 167 -1.92 -35.21 4.32
C LEU A 167 -2.39 -36.63 4.53
N SER A 168 -2.21 -37.18 5.74
CA SER A 168 -2.64 -38.56 6.06
C SER A 168 -4.11 -38.69 6.42
N SER A 169 -4.79 -37.58 6.71
CA SER A 169 -6.22 -37.58 7.09
C SER A 169 -7.17 -37.77 5.90
N GLU A 170 -6.66 -37.88 4.68
CA GLU A 170 -7.46 -38.06 3.47
C GLU A 170 -6.98 -39.28 2.67
N ASP A 171 -7.92 -40.05 2.11
CA ASP A 171 -7.70 -41.17 1.18
C ASP A 171 -7.13 -40.68 -0.19
N GLN A 172 -6.04 -39.91 -0.17
CA GLN A 172 -5.50 -39.30 -1.37
C GLN A 172 -4.26 -40.06 -1.90
N PRO A 173 -4.28 -40.55 -3.14
CA PRO A 173 -3.28 -41.52 -3.60
C PRO A 173 -1.94 -40.92 -4.04
N ILE A 174 -1.83 -39.64 -4.36
CA ILE A 174 -0.60 -39.09 -4.94
C ILE A 174 -0.30 -37.70 -4.35
N ILE A 175 0.80 -37.61 -3.60
CA ILE A 175 1.35 -36.36 -3.07
C ILE A 175 2.60 -36.00 -3.85
N VAL A 176 2.59 -34.84 -4.50
CA VAL A 176 3.72 -34.30 -5.25
C VAL A 176 4.36 -33.15 -4.46
N GLY A 177 5.65 -33.25 -4.18
CA GLY A 177 6.41 -32.22 -3.48
C GLY A 177 7.07 -31.26 -4.45
N LEU A 178 6.93 -29.94 -4.24
CA LEU A 178 7.74 -28.92 -4.92
C LEU A 178 8.84 -28.44 -3.98
N ARG A 179 10.10 -28.53 -4.37
CA ARG A 179 11.24 -28.31 -3.49
C ARG A 179 12.44 -27.77 -4.24
N ARG A 180 13.32 -27.03 -3.52
CA ARG A 180 14.72 -26.78 -3.89
C ARG A 180 15.65 -27.91 -3.43
N PRO A 181 16.79 -28.12 -4.09
CA PRO A 181 17.76 -29.16 -3.70
C PRO A 181 18.63 -28.80 -2.50
N GLU A 182 18.13 -27.99 -1.54
CA GLU A 182 18.88 -27.54 -0.37
C GLU A 182 18.57 -28.39 0.87
N PRO A 183 19.55 -28.59 1.79
CA PRO A 183 19.30 -29.28 3.06
C PRO A 183 18.43 -28.43 4.00
N GLY A 184 17.59 -29.08 4.80
CA GLY A 184 16.73 -28.40 5.80
C GLY A 184 15.26 -28.26 5.41
N CYS A 185 14.77 -29.16 4.60
CA CYS A 185 13.39 -29.23 4.13
C CYS A 185 12.38 -29.64 5.21
N CYS A 186 11.25 -28.93 5.24
CA CYS A 186 10.08 -29.27 6.08
C CYS A 186 9.02 -30.10 5.35
N LEU A 187 9.30 -30.55 4.12
CA LEU A 187 8.36 -31.37 3.35
C LEU A 187 8.22 -32.79 3.96
N PRO A 188 7.01 -33.29 4.10
CA PRO A 188 6.77 -34.68 4.45
C PRO A 188 7.20 -35.61 3.30
N PRO A 189 7.30 -36.92 3.54
CA PRO A 189 7.58 -37.90 2.49
C PRO A 189 6.56 -37.79 1.36
N CYS A 190 7.02 -37.42 0.15
CA CYS A 190 6.19 -37.30 -1.05
C CYS A 190 6.46 -38.48 -1.99
N LYS A 191 5.45 -38.91 -2.75
CA LYS A 191 5.61 -39.96 -3.76
C LYS A 191 6.50 -39.52 -4.93
N GLU A 192 6.38 -38.26 -5.32
CA GLU A 192 7.20 -37.64 -6.37
C GLU A 192 7.66 -36.27 -5.86
N THR A 193 8.92 -35.91 -6.11
CA THR A 193 9.44 -34.58 -5.77
C THR A 193 9.97 -33.91 -7.02
N LEU A 194 9.48 -32.72 -7.31
CA LEU A 194 9.88 -31.92 -8.44
C LEU A 194 10.91 -30.85 -7.99
N TYR A 195 11.96 -30.71 -8.78
CA TYR A 195 13.05 -29.77 -8.57
C TYR A 195 13.12 -28.74 -9.70
N PRO A 196 13.72 -27.56 -9.49
CA PRO A 196 14.00 -26.63 -10.58
C PRO A 196 14.92 -27.25 -11.65
N PRO A 197 14.73 -26.93 -12.94
CA PRO A 197 13.70 -26.09 -13.50
C PRO A 197 12.32 -26.78 -13.48
N TYR A 198 11.32 -26.09 -12.94
CA TYR A 198 9.96 -26.65 -12.86
C TYR A 198 9.32 -26.68 -14.25
N THR A 199 9.29 -27.85 -14.86
CA THR A 199 8.62 -28.05 -16.16
C THR A 199 7.26 -28.70 -15.94
N SER A 200 6.21 -28.01 -16.34
CA SER A 200 4.87 -28.60 -16.33
C SER A 200 4.79 -29.68 -17.39
N LYS A 201 4.55 -30.94 -17.00
CA LYS A 201 4.27 -32.03 -17.91
C LYS A 201 2.92 -31.90 -18.62
N ALA A 202 2.03 -31.06 -18.10
CA ALA A 202 0.76 -30.74 -18.73
C ALA A 202 1.00 -29.70 -19.83
N ARG A 203 0.77 -30.05 -21.08
CA ARG A 203 0.54 -29.10 -22.17
C ARG A 203 -0.68 -28.27 -21.80
N LEU A 204 -0.44 -27.19 -21.12
CA LEU A 204 -1.49 -26.25 -20.75
C LEU A 204 -1.53 -25.15 -21.79
N ASP A 205 -2.65 -25.07 -22.50
CA ASP A 205 -3.15 -23.88 -23.21
C ASP A 205 -3.38 -22.69 -22.21
N ARG A 206 -2.67 -22.71 -21.07
CA ARG A 206 -2.77 -21.76 -19.97
C ARG A 206 -1.51 -20.89 -19.84
N GLN A 207 -0.97 -20.44 -20.97
CA GLN A 207 0.20 -19.54 -20.97
C GLN A 207 -0.05 -18.23 -20.21
N ASP A 208 -1.32 -17.87 -19.99
CA ASP A 208 -1.72 -16.61 -19.35
C ASP A 208 -2.15 -16.71 -17.87
N LEU A 209 -2.04 -17.89 -17.25
CA LEU A 209 -2.38 -18.02 -15.84
C LEU A 209 -1.37 -17.25 -14.97
N ARG A 210 -1.88 -16.32 -14.18
CA ARG A 210 -1.12 -15.55 -13.20
C ARG A 210 -1.77 -15.68 -11.82
N PRO A 211 -1.01 -15.49 -10.71
CA PRO A 211 -1.59 -15.34 -9.39
C PRO A 211 -2.62 -14.23 -9.37
N LEU A 212 -3.59 -14.29 -8.47
CA LEU A 212 -4.55 -13.21 -8.31
C LEU A 212 -3.82 -11.93 -7.88
N PRO A 213 -3.96 -10.82 -8.62
CA PRO A 213 -3.17 -9.63 -8.38
C PRO A 213 -3.46 -9.01 -7.00
N VAL A 214 -2.44 -8.40 -6.41
CA VAL A 214 -2.61 -7.54 -5.24
C VAL A 214 -3.13 -6.19 -5.72
N ILE A 215 -4.43 -5.96 -5.57
CA ILE A 215 -5.12 -4.76 -6.08
C ILE A 215 -4.71 -3.52 -5.29
N PHE A 216 -4.77 -3.60 -3.95
CA PHE A 216 -4.37 -2.52 -3.05
C PHE A 216 -3.26 -2.98 -2.14
N HIS A 217 -2.30 -2.09 -1.88
CA HIS A 217 -1.25 -2.32 -0.90
C HIS A 217 -1.03 -1.10 -0.02
N ASP A 218 -0.47 -1.32 1.16
CA ASP A 218 -0.18 -0.26 2.12
C ASP A 218 1.28 -0.31 2.58
N GLY A 219 1.60 0.40 3.66
CA GLY A 219 2.92 0.53 4.23
C GLY A 219 3.64 1.80 3.81
N ARG A 220 4.68 2.13 4.55
CA ARG A 220 5.50 3.33 4.33
C ARG A 220 6.70 3.07 3.44
N LEU A 221 7.28 1.88 3.48
CA LEU A 221 8.45 1.56 2.67
C LEU A 221 8.08 1.29 1.21
N VAL A 222 8.78 1.96 0.27
CA VAL A 222 8.56 1.78 -1.18
C VAL A 222 9.17 0.47 -1.67
N LYS A 223 10.31 0.08 -1.11
CA LYS A 223 11.04 -1.12 -1.50
C LYS A 223 11.19 -2.07 -0.32
N ARG A 224 11.30 -3.37 -0.62
CA ARG A 224 11.63 -4.39 0.38
C ARG A 224 12.98 -4.06 1.03
N PRO A 225 13.06 -3.97 2.37
CA PRO A 225 14.27 -3.56 3.06
C PRO A 225 15.26 -4.72 3.19
N MET A 226 16.03 -4.97 2.14
CA MET A 226 17.22 -5.81 2.22
C MET A 226 18.26 -5.16 3.18
N PRO A 227 19.17 -5.90 3.80
CA PRO A 227 20.06 -5.37 4.85
C PRO A 227 20.76 -4.07 4.47
N PHE A 228 21.33 -3.99 3.28
CA PHE A 228 21.99 -2.76 2.79
C PHE A 228 20.98 -1.61 2.60
N THR A 229 19.84 -1.87 1.99
CA THR A 229 18.81 -0.86 1.78
C THR A 229 18.24 -0.39 3.11
N ALA A 230 18.04 -1.31 4.07
CA ALA A 230 17.60 -1.00 5.42
C ALA A 230 18.58 -0.09 6.16
N LEU A 231 19.88 -0.36 6.03
CA LEU A 231 20.93 0.49 6.61
C LEU A 231 20.89 1.91 6.01
N VAL A 232 20.80 2.02 4.68
CA VAL A 232 20.68 3.33 4.01
C VAL A 232 19.44 4.09 4.48
N ILE A 233 18.29 3.42 4.58
CA ILE A 233 17.05 4.02 5.08
C ILE A 233 17.24 4.48 6.54
N LEU A 234 17.82 3.65 7.40
CA LEU A 234 18.04 3.96 8.81
C LEU A 234 18.93 5.19 8.99
N LEU A 235 20.04 5.25 8.26
CA LEU A 235 20.96 6.39 8.28
C LEU A 235 20.33 7.66 7.68
N TRP A 236 19.43 7.49 6.70
CA TRP A 236 18.73 8.61 6.06
C TRP A 236 17.64 9.24 6.94
N ILE A 237 16.96 8.47 7.79
CA ILE A 237 15.79 8.94 8.55
C ILE A 237 16.05 10.22 9.33
N PRO A 238 17.14 10.39 10.13
CA PRO A 238 17.37 11.64 10.86
C PRO A 238 17.47 12.85 9.93
N LEU A 239 18.24 12.75 8.85
CA LEU A 239 18.38 13.80 7.85
C LEU A 239 17.05 14.05 7.11
N GLY A 240 16.34 12.99 6.78
CA GLY A 240 15.03 13.06 6.14
C GLY A 240 13.99 13.78 6.97
N ILE A 241 13.98 13.56 8.29
CA ILE A 241 13.08 14.28 9.23
C ILE A 241 13.40 15.78 9.21
N ILE A 242 14.67 16.17 9.33
CA ILE A 242 15.10 17.56 9.27
C ILE A 242 14.66 18.22 7.97
N LEU A 243 14.92 17.54 6.84
CA LEU A 243 14.51 18.03 5.51
C LEU A 243 12.99 18.13 5.37
N ALA A 244 12.23 17.20 5.96
CA ALA A 244 10.77 17.27 5.94
C ALA A 244 10.25 18.52 6.63
N PHE A 245 10.77 18.83 7.82
CA PHE A 245 10.38 20.04 8.54
C PHE A 245 10.78 21.31 7.79
N ILE A 246 11.99 21.39 7.24
CA ILE A 246 12.43 22.54 6.42
C ILE A 246 11.49 22.73 5.23
N ARG A 247 11.19 21.67 4.47
CA ARG A 247 10.31 21.71 3.29
C ARG A 247 8.87 22.09 3.64
N ILE A 248 8.33 21.57 4.75
CA ILE A 248 7.00 21.94 5.24
C ILE A 248 6.98 23.41 5.63
N PHE A 249 7.99 23.89 6.34
CA PHE A 249 8.12 25.28 6.76
C PHE A 249 8.19 26.24 5.56
N ILE A 250 8.98 25.88 4.53
CA ILE A 250 9.04 26.61 3.26
C ILE A 250 7.65 26.69 2.64
N GLY A 251 6.93 25.56 2.57
CA GLY A 251 5.57 25.51 2.01
C GLY A 251 4.52 26.30 2.78
N LEU A 252 4.72 26.51 4.09
CA LEU A 252 3.80 27.28 4.94
C LEU A 252 4.05 28.80 4.88
N ILE A 253 5.30 29.22 4.77
CA ILE A 253 5.69 30.64 4.90
C ILE A 253 5.83 31.34 3.57
N LEU A 254 6.41 30.67 2.56
CA LEU A 254 6.67 31.31 1.28
C LEU A 254 5.39 31.47 0.43
N PRO A 255 5.30 32.58 -0.32
CA PRO A 255 4.25 32.74 -1.34
C PRO A 255 4.27 31.59 -2.35
N MET A 256 3.09 31.13 -2.78
CA MET A 256 2.94 30.01 -3.74
C MET A 256 3.78 30.16 -5.00
N LYS A 257 3.94 31.40 -5.49
CA LYS A 257 4.75 31.72 -6.68
C LYS A 257 6.24 31.46 -6.49
N VAL A 258 6.75 31.53 -5.24
CA VAL A 258 8.17 31.41 -4.93
C VAL A 258 8.57 29.95 -4.65
N ILE A 259 7.65 29.16 -4.13
CA ILE A 259 7.90 27.76 -3.75
C ILE A 259 8.57 26.94 -4.87
N PRO A 260 8.12 26.99 -6.15
CA PRO A 260 8.73 26.19 -7.22
C PRO A 260 10.23 26.47 -7.44
N TYR A 261 10.68 27.67 -7.14
CA TYR A 261 12.09 28.07 -7.31
C TYR A 261 12.97 27.68 -6.13
N VAL A 262 12.39 27.60 -4.94
CA VAL A 262 13.11 27.24 -3.71
C VAL A 262 13.15 25.74 -3.47
N THR A 263 12.10 25.01 -3.85
CA THR A 263 11.98 23.57 -3.65
C THR A 263 13.17 22.74 -4.20
N PRO A 264 13.71 23.04 -5.40
CA PRO A 264 14.87 22.30 -5.94
C PRO A 264 16.13 22.42 -5.09
N ILE A 265 16.34 23.55 -4.40
CA ILE A 265 17.51 23.77 -3.51
C ILE A 265 17.56 22.73 -2.41
N PHE A 266 16.38 22.30 -1.94
CA PHE A 266 16.24 21.27 -0.91
C PHE A 266 15.93 19.87 -1.49
N GLY A 267 16.25 19.62 -2.78
CA GLY A 267 16.12 18.33 -3.44
C GLY A 267 14.71 17.92 -3.83
N GLY A 268 13.69 18.76 -3.63
CA GLY A 268 12.35 18.54 -4.14
C GLY A 268 12.22 18.94 -5.61
N GLY A 269 11.19 18.42 -6.30
CA GLY A 269 10.92 18.78 -7.70
C GLY A 269 9.43 18.88 -7.98
N MET A 270 9.09 19.81 -8.90
CA MET A 270 7.75 19.94 -9.46
C MET A 270 7.85 20.09 -10.97
N ILE A 271 7.15 19.21 -11.68
CA ILE A 271 7.06 19.20 -13.14
C ILE A 271 5.65 19.61 -13.51
N VAL A 272 5.50 20.75 -14.19
CA VAL A 272 4.20 21.25 -14.65
C VAL A 272 4.14 21.12 -16.17
N LYS A 273 3.08 20.47 -16.67
CA LYS A 273 2.78 20.29 -18.08
C LYS A 273 1.41 20.89 -18.43
N GLY A 274 1.22 21.27 -19.68
CA GLY A 274 0.00 21.98 -20.13
C GLY A 274 -0.02 23.44 -19.72
N LYS A 275 -1.11 24.14 -20.07
CA LYS A 275 -1.30 25.55 -19.73
C LYS A 275 -2.36 25.68 -18.63
N PRO A 276 -2.00 26.17 -17.44
CA PRO A 276 -3.00 26.45 -16.42
C PRO A 276 -3.95 27.55 -16.91
N PRO A 277 -5.25 27.49 -16.58
CA PRO A 277 -6.18 28.57 -16.93
C PRO A 277 -5.80 29.86 -16.21
N ALA A 278 -6.08 30.98 -16.88
CA ALA A 278 -5.88 32.30 -16.30
C ALA A 278 -6.70 32.46 -15.00
N PRO A 279 -6.26 33.29 -14.05
CA PRO A 279 -7.06 33.63 -12.89
C PRO A 279 -8.43 34.15 -13.30
N PRO A 280 -9.51 33.92 -12.51
CA PRO A 280 -10.80 34.54 -12.79
C PRO A 280 -10.62 36.05 -12.89
N GLY A 281 -11.07 36.62 -14.01
CA GLY A 281 -10.98 38.07 -14.23
C GLY A 281 -11.96 38.82 -13.33
N SER A 282 -11.71 40.11 -13.12
CA SER A 282 -12.55 41.01 -12.31
C SER A 282 -13.98 41.25 -12.88
N HIS A 283 -14.31 40.67 -14.00
CA HIS A 283 -15.64 40.81 -14.66
C HIS A 283 -16.44 39.50 -14.57
N GLY A 284 -17.08 39.26 -13.42
CA GLY A 284 -18.31 38.45 -13.32
C GLY A 284 -18.27 36.96 -13.72
N ASN A 285 -17.16 36.41 -14.11
CA ASN A 285 -17.05 34.98 -14.45
C ASN A 285 -16.86 34.12 -13.19
N SER A 286 -17.74 33.13 -13.00
CA SER A 286 -17.60 32.10 -11.97
C SER A 286 -16.22 31.42 -12.05
N GLY A 287 -15.71 30.94 -10.91
CA GLY A 287 -14.45 30.22 -10.84
C GLY A 287 -14.40 28.94 -11.67
N VAL A 288 -13.22 28.40 -11.83
CA VAL A 288 -12.97 27.11 -12.49
C VAL A 288 -12.96 26.01 -11.45
N LEU A 289 -13.58 24.89 -11.75
CA LEU A 289 -13.49 23.67 -10.93
C LEU A 289 -12.36 22.79 -11.44
N PHE A 290 -11.28 22.74 -10.68
CA PHE A 290 -10.19 21.81 -10.92
C PHE A 290 -10.53 20.42 -10.43
N VAL A 291 -10.60 19.45 -11.32
CA VAL A 291 -10.87 18.04 -10.98
C VAL A 291 -9.57 17.27 -11.03
N CYS A 292 -9.03 16.94 -9.86
CA CYS A 292 -7.71 16.35 -9.69
C CYS A 292 -7.79 14.85 -9.38
N THR A 293 -6.82 14.09 -9.87
CA THR A 293 -6.55 12.75 -9.34
C THR A 293 -6.06 12.87 -7.89
N HIS A 294 -6.35 11.86 -7.05
CA HIS A 294 -6.04 11.93 -5.62
C HIS A 294 -4.93 10.97 -5.21
N ARG A 295 -3.69 11.41 -5.34
CA ARG A 295 -2.50 10.60 -5.06
C ARG A 295 -2.01 10.72 -3.61
N THR A 296 -2.07 11.94 -3.06
CA THR A 296 -1.65 12.26 -1.68
C THR A 296 -2.53 13.35 -1.08
N LEU A 297 -2.40 13.60 0.22
CA LEU A 297 -3.03 14.75 0.86
C LEU A 297 -2.47 16.10 0.37
N MET A 298 -1.32 16.08 -0.30
CA MET A 298 -0.65 17.28 -0.80
C MET A 298 -1.18 17.77 -2.14
N ASP A 299 -2.00 16.97 -2.85
CA ASP A 299 -2.44 17.28 -4.22
C ASP A 299 -3.01 18.70 -4.35
N PRO A 300 -3.96 19.17 -3.52
CA PRO A 300 -4.51 20.51 -3.67
C PRO A 300 -3.50 21.63 -3.35
N VAL A 301 -2.55 21.35 -2.46
CA VAL A 301 -1.47 22.30 -2.12
C VAL A 301 -0.52 22.44 -3.30
N VAL A 302 -0.13 21.32 -3.90
CA VAL A 302 0.73 21.30 -5.09
C VAL A 302 0.04 21.94 -6.29
N LEU A 303 -1.26 21.70 -6.48
CA LEU A 303 -2.06 22.41 -7.49
C LEU A 303 -1.98 23.93 -7.30
N SER A 304 -2.22 24.39 -6.07
CA SER A 304 -2.15 25.83 -5.73
C SER A 304 -0.76 26.41 -5.99
N THR A 305 0.27 25.62 -5.69
CA THR A 305 1.68 26.00 -5.96
C THR A 305 1.93 26.08 -7.48
N ALA A 306 1.47 25.11 -8.25
CA ALA A 306 1.60 25.10 -9.73
C ALA A 306 0.86 26.28 -10.38
N LEU A 307 -0.27 26.71 -9.81
CA LEU A 307 -1.03 27.87 -10.25
C LEU A 307 -0.46 29.21 -9.74
N GLY A 308 0.45 29.17 -8.78
CA GLY A 308 0.99 30.37 -8.12
C GLY A 308 -0.06 31.17 -7.31
N ARG A 309 -1.21 30.56 -6.98
CA ARG A 309 -2.30 31.18 -6.22
C ARG A 309 -2.99 30.15 -5.33
N LYS A 310 -3.55 30.60 -4.20
CA LYS A 310 -4.30 29.73 -3.30
C LYS A 310 -5.64 29.38 -3.90
N VAL A 311 -5.87 28.08 -4.09
CA VAL A 311 -7.14 27.53 -4.55
C VAL A 311 -7.73 26.70 -3.39
N PRO A 312 -8.94 27.03 -2.90
CA PRO A 312 -9.61 26.25 -1.88
C PRO A 312 -9.80 24.80 -2.33
N ALA A 313 -9.68 23.85 -1.40
CA ALA A 313 -9.85 22.43 -1.68
C ALA A 313 -11.03 21.85 -0.90
N VAL A 314 -11.83 21.02 -1.59
CA VAL A 314 -12.93 20.29 -0.97
C VAL A 314 -12.39 19.13 -0.15
N THR A 315 -12.88 18.98 1.08
CA THR A 315 -12.48 17.91 2.00
C THR A 315 -13.68 17.30 2.73
N TYR A 316 -13.65 15.96 2.94
CA TYR A 316 -14.71 15.27 3.70
C TYR A 316 -14.33 14.89 5.12
N SER A 317 -13.06 14.64 5.40
CA SER A 317 -12.62 14.02 6.66
C SER A 317 -11.23 14.49 7.08
N ILE A 318 -10.93 15.76 6.87
CA ILE A 318 -9.67 16.33 7.34
C ILE A 318 -9.73 16.62 8.86
N SER A 319 -8.65 16.33 9.58
CA SER A 319 -8.57 16.68 10.99
C SER A 319 -8.48 18.20 11.17
N ARG A 320 -9.00 18.74 12.29
CA ARG A 320 -8.88 20.16 12.59
C ARG A 320 -7.42 20.66 12.60
N LEU A 321 -6.50 19.83 13.10
CA LEU A 321 -5.08 20.14 13.08
C LEU A 321 -4.54 20.25 11.65
N SER A 322 -4.89 19.29 10.78
CA SER A 322 -4.48 19.34 9.37
C SER A 322 -5.11 20.51 8.61
N GLU A 323 -6.30 20.93 8.99
CA GLU A 323 -6.98 22.10 8.44
C GLU A 323 -6.27 23.41 8.83
N ILE A 324 -5.88 23.54 10.11
CA ILE A 324 -5.12 24.70 10.62
C ILE A 324 -3.72 24.78 9.99
N LEU A 325 -3.07 23.62 9.82
CA LEU A 325 -1.74 23.53 9.21
C LEU A 325 -1.76 23.56 7.67
N SER A 326 -2.95 23.64 7.05
CA SER A 326 -3.05 23.71 5.61
C SER A 326 -2.64 25.10 5.09
N PRO A 327 -1.70 25.19 4.10
CA PRO A 327 -1.33 26.47 3.51
C PRO A 327 -2.40 27.06 2.57
N ILE A 328 -3.47 26.28 2.29
CA ILE A 328 -4.60 26.64 1.44
C ILE A 328 -5.92 26.54 2.20
N PRO A 329 -6.93 27.33 1.86
CA PRO A 329 -8.26 27.19 2.44
C PRO A 329 -8.87 25.81 2.15
N THR A 330 -9.63 25.28 3.10
CA THR A 330 -10.35 24.00 2.93
C THR A 330 -11.84 24.21 3.06
N VAL A 331 -12.60 23.50 2.23
CA VAL A 331 -14.06 23.51 2.22
C VAL A 331 -14.53 22.16 2.72
N ARG A 332 -15.01 22.10 3.97
CA ARG A 332 -15.44 20.85 4.58
C ARG A 332 -16.86 20.51 4.11
N LEU A 333 -17.05 19.32 3.58
CA LEU A 333 -18.34 18.79 3.15
C LEU A 333 -18.91 17.82 4.20
N SER A 334 -20.26 17.73 4.19
CA SER A 334 -21.06 16.98 5.16
C SER A 334 -21.38 15.56 4.73
N ARG A 335 -21.20 15.21 3.46
CA ARG A 335 -21.71 14.01 2.75
C ARG A 335 -23.23 14.03 2.52
N ASN A 336 -23.89 15.15 2.75
CA ASN A 336 -25.24 15.39 2.28
C ASN A 336 -25.13 16.06 0.90
N ARG A 337 -25.67 15.38 -0.14
CA ARG A 337 -25.50 15.79 -1.55
C ARG A 337 -25.99 17.22 -1.80
N GLU A 338 -27.15 17.59 -1.26
CA GLU A 338 -27.76 18.91 -1.50
C GLU A 338 -27.00 20.03 -0.81
N VAL A 339 -26.65 19.83 0.46
CA VAL A 339 -25.87 20.80 1.25
C VAL A 339 -24.49 20.99 0.63
N ASP A 340 -23.84 19.89 0.26
CA ASP A 340 -22.50 19.91 -0.33
C ASP A 340 -22.51 20.59 -1.71
N ALA A 341 -23.54 20.34 -2.54
CA ALA A 341 -23.72 20.99 -3.83
C ALA A 341 -23.87 22.51 -3.70
N GLN A 342 -24.73 22.97 -2.78
CA GLN A 342 -24.91 24.39 -2.52
C GLN A 342 -23.61 25.05 -2.02
N GLN A 343 -22.88 24.37 -1.13
CA GLN A 343 -21.62 24.89 -0.60
C GLN A 343 -20.56 25.02 -1.70
N ILE A 344 -20.43 24.04 -2.58
CA ILE A 344 -19.50 24.07 -3.71
C ILE A 344 -19.87 25.19 -4.69
N LYS A 345 -21.16 25.35 -5.05
CA LYS A 345 -21.63 26.43 -5.93
C LYS A 345 -21.27 27.80 -5.36
N ARG A 346 -21.56 28.05 -4.09
CA ARG A 346 -21.18 29.30 -3.39
C ARG A 346 -19.67 29.59 -3.41
N GLN A 347 -18.85 28.54 -3.37
CA GLN A 347 -17.38 28.73 -3.49
C GLN A 347 -16.95 29.05 -4.92
N LEU A 348 -17.56 28.41 -5.92
CA LEU A 348 -17.30 28.69 -7.33
C LEU A 348 -17.72 30.11 -7.75
N GLU A 349 -18.73 30.68 -7.12
CA GLU A 349 -19.11 32.10 -7.29
C GLU A 349 -18.01 33.05 -6.78
N LYS A 350 -17.23 32.63 -5.76
CA LYS A 350 -16.15 33.43 -5.18
C LYS A 350 -14.82 33.26 -5.90
N GLY A 351 -14.64 32.16 -6.65
CA GLY A 351 -13.41 31.88 -7.37
C GLY A 351 -13.19 30.39 -7.66
N ASP A 352 -11.96 30.05 -7.98
CA ASP A 352 -11.57 28.68 -8.30
C ASP A 352 -11.71 27.72 -7.11
N LEU A 353 -11.96 26.45 -7.42
CA LEU A 353 -12.10 25.39 -6.41
C LEU A 353 -11.42 24.11 -6.91
N ALA A 354 -10.80 23.34 -6.02
CA ALA A 354 -10.22 22.04 -6.32
C ALA A 354 -11.02 20.90 -5.66
N VAL A 355 -11.26 19.83 -6.42
CA VAL A 355 -11.92 18.60 -5.95
C VAL A 355 -11.15 17.37 -6.40
N CYS A 356 -11.07 16.37 -5.51
CA CYS A 356 -10.54 15.04 -5.81
C CYS A 356 -11.70 14.03 -5.72
N PRO A 357 -12.36 13.70 -6.83
CA PRO A 357 -13.63 12.95 -6.83
C PRO A 357 -13.49 11.47 -6.45
N GLU A 358 -12.28 10.94 -6.33
CA GLU A 358 -11.98 9.59 -5.80
C GLU A 358 -12.37 9.46 -4.32
N GLY A 359 -12.39 10.56 -3.57
CA GLY A 359 -12.77 10.61 -2.16
C GLY A 359 -11.77 9.96 -1.20
N THR A 360 -10.65 9.45 -1.71
CA THR A 360 -9.50 8.94 -0.95
C THR A 360 -8.25 8.92 -1.82
N THR A 361 -7.08 9.02 -1.22
CA THR A 361 -5.81 8.87 -1.91
C THR A 361 -5.63 7.45 -2.45
N CYS A 362 -5.09 7.29 -3.67
CA CYS A 362 -4.78 6.01 -4.29
C CYS A 362 -3.34 6.04 -4.81
N ARG A 363 -2.49 5.10 -4.38
CA ARG A 363 -1.09 5.02 -4.83
C ARG A 363 -0.87 4.10 -6.02
N GLU A 364 -1.84 3.24 -6.29
CA GLU A 364 -1.82 2.24 -7.35
C GLU A 364 -1.88 2.88 -8.75
N PRO A 365 -1.44 2.21 -9.81
CA PRO A 365 -1.45 2.74 -11.17
C PRO A 365 -2.84 2.66 -11.84
N PHE A 366 -3.87 2.99 -11.09
CA PHE A 366 -5.26 3.10 -11.57
C PHE A 366 -6.01 4.21 -10.81
N LEU A 367 -7.14 4.64 -11.36
CA LEU A 367 -8.03 5.60 -10.74
C LEU A 367 -9.25 4.89 -10.13
N LEU A 368 -9.63 5.32 -8.93
CA LEU A 368 -10.88 4.90 -8.31
C LEU A 368 -12.07 5.53 -9.03
N ARG A 369 -13.27 4.97 -8.81
CA ARG A 369 -14.50 5.52 -9.37
C ARG A 369 -14.72 6.95 -8.89
N PHE A 370 -15.01 7.86 -9.81
CA PHE A 370 -15.27 9.26 -9.52
C PHE A 370 -16.70 9.46 -9.00
N SER A 371 -16.84 10.32 -7.99
CA SER A 371 -18.14 10.85 -7.58
C SER A 371 -18.66 11.78 -8.67
N ALA A 372 -19.94 11.61 -9.06
CA ALA A 372 -20.56 12.41 -10.10
C ALA A 372 -21.02 13.81 -9.63
N LEU A 373 -20.97 14.10 -8.32
CA LEU A 373 -21.46 15.36 -7.76
C LEU A 373 -20.86 16.60 -8.42
N PHE A 374 -19.54 16.57 -8.69
CA PHE A 374 -18.83 17.73 -9.25
C PHE A 374 -19.33 18.13 -10.65
N ALA A 375 -19.81 17.16 -11.43
CA ALA A 375 -20.20 17.36 -12.82
C ALA A 375 -21.50 18.18 -13.00
N GLU A 376 -22.34 18.22 -11.96
CA GLU A 376 -23.63 18.95 -11.96
C GLU A 376 -23.48 20.42 -11.57
N LEU A 377 -22.31 20.81 -11.08
CA LEU A 377 -22.15 22.08 -10.37
C LEU A 377 -21.67 23.21 -11.26
N THR A 378 -20.98 22.91 -12.33
CA THR A 378 -20.41 23.89 -13.29
C THR A 378 -19.98 23.20 -14.58
N ASP A 379 -20.01 23.94 -15.68
CA ASP A 379 -19.44 23.52 -16.96
C ASP A 379 -17.95 23.91 -17.10
N ARG A 380 -17.46 24.76 -16.20
CA ARG A 380 -16.05 25.19 -16.21
C ARG A 380 -15.17 24.19 -15.47
N ILE A 381 -15.09 22.99 -16.00
CA ILE A 381 -14.32 21.86 -15.44
C ILE A 381 -12.96 21.80 -16.13
N VAL A 382 -11.87 21.86 -15.34
CA VAL A 382 -10.51 21.65 -15.82
C VAL A 382 -9.93 20.40 -15.14
N PRO A 383 -9.76 19.30 -15.88
CA PRO A 383 -9.11 18.11 -15.35
C PRO A 383 -7.61 18.33 -15.14
N VAL A 384 -7.09 17.86 -14.01
CA VAL A 384 -5.67 17.95 -13.66
C VAL A 384 -5.14 16.58 -13.26
N ALA A 385 -4.26 16.03 -14.07
CA ALA A 385 -3.61 14.78 -13.78
C ALA A 385 -2.42 15.03 -12.85
N MET A 386 -2.52 14.50 -11.62
CA MET A 386 -1.50 14.64 -10.60
C MET A 386 -0.87 13.29 -10.30
N ASN A 387 0.45 13.26 -10.21
CA ASN A 387 1.21 12.08 -9.80
C ASN A 387 2.45 12.49 -9.01
N TYR A 388 3.07 11.54 -8.32
CA TYR A 388 4.30 11.79 -7.59
C TYR A 388 5.29 10.63 -7.72
N ARG A 389 6.57 10.91 -7.54
CA ARG A 389 7.64 9.92 -7.48
C ARG A 389 8.41 10.05 -6.18
N VAL A 390 8.60 8.92 -5.51
CA VAL A 390 9.32 8.82 -4.24
C VAL A 390 10.21 7.59 -4.24
N GLY A 391 11.29 7.62 -3.47
CA GLY A 391 12.28 6.54 -3.45
C GLY A 391 12.23 5.65 -2.22
N PHE A 392 12.07 6.22 -1.02
CA PHE A 392 12.14 5.49 0.24
C PHE A 392 10.79 5.30 0.91
N PHE A 393 9.96 6.35 0.94
CA PHE A 393 8.73 6.35 1.71
C PHE A 393 7.54 6.71 0.85
N HIS A 394 6.47 5.92 0.96
CA HIS A 394 5.18 6.27 0.38
C HIS A 394 4.56 7.47 1.07
N ALA A 395 3.99 8.35 0.29
CA ALA A 395 3.37 9.60 0.71
C ALA A 395 1.99 9.43 1.35
N THR A 396 1.39 8.24 1.28
CA THR A 396 0.04 8.00 1.78
C THR A 396 -0.09 6.59 2.36
N THR A 397 -0.98 6.44 3.34
CA THR A 397 -1.34 5.15 3.94
C THR A 397 -2.83 5.07 4.23
N ALA A 398 -3.42 3.89 4.17
CA ALA A 398 -4.77 3.63 4.64
C ALA A 398 -4.78 3.28 6.14
N ARG A 399 -3.70 2.66 6.62
CA ARG A 399 -3.45 2.32 8.01
C ARG A 399 -2.73 3.48 8.71
N GLY A 400 -2.85 3.58 10.01
CA GLY A 400 -2.14 4.59 10.77
C GLY A 400 -2.67 6.02 10.63
N TRP A 401 -1.86 6.97 11.09
CA TRP A 401 -2.26 8.38 11.14
C TRP A 401 -1.86 9.12 9.85
N LYS A 402 -2.88 9.59 9.12
CA LYS A 402 -2.70 10.34 7.87
C LYS A 402 -2.01 11.69 8.02
N GLY A 403 -2.00 12.26 9.23
CA GLY A 403 -1.27 13.50 9.50
C GLY A 403 0.24 13.39 9.29
N LEU A 404 0.79 12.16 9.29
CA LEU A 404 2.19 11.91 8.97
C LEU A 404 2.48 11.83 7.46
N ASP A 405 1.46 11.77 6.62
CA ASP A 405 1.62 11.63 5.16
C ASP A 405 2.53 12.72 4.56
N PRO A 406 2.34 14.02 4.87
CA PRO A 406 3.25 15.07 4.39
C PRO A 406 4.70 14.88 4.87
N ILE A 407 4.89 14.45 6.13
CA ILE A 407 6.22 14.22 6.69
C ILE A 407 6.92 13.12 5.89
N PHE A 408 6.29 11.95 5.70
CA PHE A 408 6.87 10.84 4.92
C PHE A 408 7.11 11.22 3.46
N PHE A 409 6.25 12.04 2.86
CA PHE A 409 6.51 12.56 1.52
C PHE A 409 7.78 13.39 1.47
N PHE A 410 7.87 14.38 2.36
CA PHE A 410 8.99 15.32 2.38
C PHE A 410 10.29 14.74 2.98
N MET A 411 10.24 13.59 3.68
CA MET A 411 11.43 12.84 4.10
C MET A 411 12.18 12.19 2.93
N ASN A 412 11.56 12.01 1.77
CA ASN A 412 12.25 11.40 0.64
C ASN A 412 13.43 12.27 0.18
N PRO A 413 14.56 11.68 -0.29
CA PRO A 413 15.70 12.44 -0.79
C PRO A 413 15.32 13.39 -1.92
N ARG A 414 14.58 12.88 -2.91
CA ARG A 414 14.12 13.62 -4.09
C ARG A 414 12.64 13.34 -4.36
N PRO A 415 11.72 13.92 -3.57
CA PRO A 415 10.30 13.84 -3.88
C PRO A 415 10.00 14.72 -5.09
N VAL A 416 9.37 14.14 -6.11
CA VAL A 416 8.97 14.87 -7.33
C VAL A 416 7.47 14.79 -7.49
N TYR A 417 6.85 15.93 -7.78
CA TYR A 417 5.44 16.00 -8.15
C TYR A 417 5.29 16.31 -9.63
N GLU A 418 4.35 15.66 -10.30
CA GLU A 418 3.99 15.90 -11.69
C GLU A 418 2.55 16.40 -11.75
N VAL A 419 2.35 17.56 -12.35
CA VAL A 419 1.05 18.22 -12.53
C VAL A 419 0.84 18.45 -14.01
N THR A 420 -0.17 17.84 -14.60
CA THR A 420 -0.52 18.03 -16.01
C THR A 420 -1.90 18.65 -16.11
N PHE A 421 -1.97 19.89 -16.55
CA PHE A 421 -3.23 20.57 -16.84
C PHE A 421 -3.76 20.13 -18.21
N LEU A 422 -5.00 19.64 -18.23
CA LEU A 422 -5.72 19.39 -19.47
C LEU A 422 -6.55 20.64 -19.85
N ASN A 423 -7.05 20.67 -21.07
CA ASN A 423 -7.94 21.73 -21.49
C ASN A 423 -9.26 21.67 -20.71
N GLN A 424 -9.87 22.83 -20.51
CA GLN A 424 -11.24 22.88 -19.99
C GLN A 424 -12.16 22.03 -20.85
N LEU A 425 -13.11 21.33 -20.23
CA LEU A 425 -14.08 20.53 -20.97
C LEU A 425 -14.86 21.41 -21.93
N PRO A 426 -15.05 20.96 -23.18
CA PRO A 426 -15.97 21.65 -24.10
C PRO A 426 -17.40 21.51 -23.58
N THR A 427 -18.25 22.48 -23.84
CA THR A 427 -19.64 22.53 -23.35
C THR A 427 -20.42 21.29 -23.73
N GLU A 428 -20.15 20.71 -24.90
CA GLU A 428 -20.79 19.51 -25.43
C GLU A 428 -20.49 18.25 -24.60
N ALA A 429 -19.45 18.30 -23.79
CA ALA A 429 -19.05 17.22 -22.89
C ALA A 429 -19.52 17.42 -21.44
N THR A 430 -20.34 18.44 -21.17
CA THR A 430 -20.84 18.79 -19.84
C THR A 430 -22.32 18.47 -19.66
N CYS A 431 -22.84 18.65 -18.45
CA CYS A 431 -24.25 18.44 -18.14
C CYS A 431 -25.18 19.44 -18.85
N SER A 432 -24.72 20.63 -19.18
CA SER A 432 -25.52 21.64 -19.91
C SER A 432 -25.86 21.20 -21.33
N ALA A 433 -25.09 20.29 -21.93
CA ALA A 433 -25.42 19.66 -23.21
C ALA A 433 -26.31 18.40 -23.07
N GLY A 434 -26.89 18.16 -21.90
CA GLY A 434 -27.75 17.01 -21.64
C GLY A 434 -27.01 15.70 -21.30
N LYS A 435 -25.70 15.74 -21.05
CA LYS A 435 -24.97 14.58 -20.59
C LYS A 435 -25.32 14.26 -19.13
N SER A 436 -25.42 12.97 -18.79
CA SER A 436 -25.62 12.61 -17.41
C SER A 436 -24.36 12.95 -16.57
N PRO A 437 -24.52 13.30 -15.28
CA PRO A 437 -23.38 13.56 -14.40
C PRO A 437 -22.41 12.38 -14.30
N TYR A 438 -22.90 11.16 -14.43
CA TYR A 438 -22.09 9.96 -14.43
C TYR A 438 -21.26 9.83 -15.71
N ASP A 439 -21.81 10.18 -16.88
CA ASP A 439 -21.09 10.17 -18.14
C ASP A 439 -19.94 11.19 -18.13
N VAL A 440 -20.21 12.41 -17.63
CA VAL A 440 -19.20 13.45 -17.46
C VAL A 440 -18.11 13.00 -16.51
N ALA A 441 -18.47 12.43 -15.35
CA ALA A 441 -17.50 11.93 -14.37
C ALA A 441 -16.63 10.79 -14.94
N ASN A 442 -17.24 9.85 -15.65
CA ASN A 442 -16.52 8.74 -16.30
C ASN A 442 -15.65 9.24 -17.47
N TYR A 443 -16.07 10.25 -18.19
CA TYR A 443 -15.26 10.87 -19.22
C TYR A 443 -14.03 11.53 -18.64
N VAL A 444 -14.19 12.34 -17.57
CA VAL A 444 -13.07 12.98 -16.87
C VAL A 444 -12.11 11.93 -16.29
N GLN A 445 -12.62 10.85 -15.68
CA GLN A 445 -11.80 9.75 -15.17
C GLN A 445 -10.95 9.15 -16.31
N ARG A 446 -11.54 8.87 -17.47
CA ARG A 446 -10.83 8.27 -18.61
C ARG A 446 -9.73 9.15 -19.18
N ILE A 447 -9.99 10.45 -19.36
CA ILE A 447 -8.95 11.35 -19.91
C ILE A 447 -7.79 11.54 -18.90
N LEU A 448 -8.07 11.59 -17.61
CA LEU A 448 -7.04 11.64 -16.57
C LEU A 448 -6.24 10.33 -16.50
N ALA A 449 -6.91 9.19 -16.57
CA ALA A 449 -6.25 7.88 -16.61
C ALA A 449 -5.34 7.75 -17.85
N ALA A 450 -5.85 8.10 -19.04
CA ALA A 450 -5.07 8.09 -20.26
C ALA A 450 -3.84 9.01 -20.19
N THR A 451 -3.97 10.20 -19.57
CA THR A 451 -2.86 11.13 -19.37
C THR A 451 -1.76 10.55 -18.48
N LEU A 452 -2.13 9.77 -17.48
CA LEU A 452 -1.19 9.14 -16.53
C LEU A 452 -0.68 7.77 -16.98
N GLY A 453 -1.28 7.16 -18.02
CA GLY A 453 -1.04 5.77 -18.38
C GLY A 453 -1.62 4.79 -17.34
N PHE A 454 -2.73 5.16 -16.71
CA PHE A 454 -3.40 4.40 -15.66
C PHE A 454 -4.66 3.73 -16.18
N GLU A 455 -5.13 2.72 -15.45
CA GLU A 455 -6.41 2.07 -15.71
C GLU A 455 -7.56 2.79 -14.98
N CYS A 456 -8.77 2.73 -15.55
CA CYS A 456 -9.99 3.14 -14.88
C CYS A 456 -10.60 1.93 -14.16
N THR A 457 -10.99 2.11 -12.90
CA THR A 457 -11.66 1.05 -12.13
C THR A 457 -12.97 1.52 -11.55
N ASN A 458 -13.80 0.57 -11.17
CA ASN A 458 -15.04 0.81 -10.42
C ASN A 458 -14.83 0.71 -8.91
N PHE A 459 -13.61 0.48 -8.46
CA PHE A 459 -13.31 0.43 -7.03
C PHE A 459 -13.60 1.76 -6.36
N THR A 460 -14.11 1.67 -5.14
CA THR A 460 -14.47 2.82 -4.32
C THR A 460 -13.53 2.95 -3.12
N ARG A 461 -13.64 4.06 -2.40
CA ARG A 461 -13.01 4.24 -1.11
C ARG A 461 -13.33 3.08 -0.15
N LYS A 462 -14.58 2.60 -0.14
CA LYS A 462 -15.00 1.51 0.75
C LYS A 462 -14.26 0.20 0.44
N ASP A 463 -14.11 -0.12 -0.83
CA ASP A 463 -13.39 -1.33 -1.27
C ASP A 463 -11.93 -1.28 -0.83
N LYS A 464 -11.27 -0.14 -1.05
CA LYS A 464 -9.90 0.08 -0.60
C LYS A 464 -9.74 -0.14 0.92
N TYR A 465 -10.58 0.51 1.73
CA TYR A 465 -10.46 0.41 3.18
C TYR A 465 -10.86 -0.98 3.72
N ARG A 466 -11.83 -1.66 3.10
CA ARG A 466 -12.19 -3.03 3.45
C ARG A 466 -10.99 -3.96 3.27
N ILE A 467 -10.28 -3.86 2.16
CA ILE A 467 -9.11 -4.69 1.88
C ILE A 467 -7.94 -4.33 2.81
N LEU A 468 -7.60 -3.05 2.95
CA LEU A 468 -6.38 -2.64 3.65
C LEU A 468 -6.55 -2.53 5.18
N ALA A 469 -7.71 -2.07 5.65
CA ALA A 469 -7.92 -1.74 7.05
C ALA A 469 -9.06 -2.54 7.71
N GLY A 470 -9.78 -3.39 6.96
CA GLY A 470 -10.91 -4.18 7.48
C GLY A 470 -12.11 -3.35 7.92
N ASN A 471 -12.21 -2.09 7.47
CA ASN A 471 -13.31 -1.18 7.77
C ASN A 471 -13.78 -0.44 6.51
N ASP A 472 -14.79 0.42 6.61
CA ASP A 472 -15.32 1.19 5.46
C ASP A 472 -14.61 2.54 5.23
N GLY A 473 -13.57 2.85 6.01
CA GLY A 473 -12.84 4.12 5.98
C GLY A 473 -13.64 5.31 6.51
N THR A 474 -14.76 5.09 7.19
CA THR A 474 -15.52 6.16 7.82
C THR A 474 -14.73 6.62 9.05
N ALA A 475 -14.17 7.82 9.00
CA ALA A 475 -13.52 8.40 10.16
C ALA A 475 -14.59 8.72 11.20
N SER A 476 -14.58 8.06 12.35
CA SER A 476 -15.25 8.60 13.53
C SER A 476 -14.57 9.94 13.88
N TYR A 477 -15.36 10.96 14.24
CA TYR A 477 -14.84 12.24 14.70
C TYR A 477 -14.13 12.02 16.05
N ALA A 478 -12.87 11.56 16.00
CA ALA A 478 -12.04 11.50 17.19
C ALA A 478 -11.76 12.93 17.65
N SER A 479 -11.95 13.18 18.92
CA SER A 479 -11.65 14.49 19.53
C SER A 479 -10.16 14.84 19.36
N LEU A 480 -9.80 16.10 19.45
CA LEU A 480 -8.41 16.53 19.43
C LEU A 480 -7.59 15.77 20.50
N SER A 481 -8.20 15.51 21.67
CA SER A 481 -7.65 14.71 22.75
C SER A 481 -7.32 13.27 22.32
N ASP A 482 -8.20 12.62 21.55
CA ASP A 482 -7.96 11.26 21.07
C ASP A 482 -6.89 11.21 19.98
N GLN A 483 -6.79 12.27 19.18
CA GLN A 483 -5.71 12.43 18.20
C GLN A 483 -4.36 12.63 18.89
N ILE A 484 -4.29 13.47 19.93
CA ILE A 484 -3.08 13.67 20.74
C ILE A 484 -2.71 12.37 21.47
N LYS A 485 -3.67 11.67 22.08
CA LYS A 485 -3.44 10.36 22.71
C LYS A 485 -2.86 9.34 21.71
N LYS A 486 -3.35 9.35 20.46
CA LYS A 486 -2.84 8.50 19.39
C LYS A 486 -1.40 8.86 18.99
N VAL A 487 -1.07 10.15 18.94
CA VAL A 487 0.31 10.62 18.72
C VAL A 487 1.21 10.21 19.88
N VAL A 488 0.79 10.49 21.10
CA VAL A 488 1.53 10.10 22.33
C VAL A 488 1.71 8.58 22.39
N SER A 489 0.72 7.78 21.95
CA SER A 489 0.85 6.31 21.93
C SER A 489 1.86 5.82 20.89
N ILE A 490 2.09 6.56 19.82
CA ILE A 490 3.13 6.25 18.82
C ILE A 490 4.53 6.50 19.41
N PHE A 491 4.66 7.51 20.29
CA PHE A 491 5.91 7.84 20.96
C PHE A 491 6.09 7.17 22.32
N LYS A 492 5.04 6.54 22.88
CA LYS A 492 5.08 5.87 24.18
C LYS A 492 6.09 4.73 24.28
N PRO A 493 6.41 3.95 23.22
CA PRO A 493 7.51 2.99 23.23
C PRO A 493 8.89 3.63 23.34
N PHE A 494 9.01 4.96 23.26
CA PHE A 494 10.27 5.68 23.30
C PHE A 494 10.56 6.31 24.68
N ILE A 495 9.64 6.18 25.66
CA ILE A 495 9.71 6.88 26.97
C ILE A 495 9.81 5.89 28.16
N HIS A 496 9.83 4.56 27.88
CA HIS A 496 10.04 3.52 28.93
C HIS A 496 11.15 2.58 28.55
#